data_755833aaabf1cee7ab76aa0bbbafc2a2
#
_entry.id   755833aaabf1cee7ab76aa0bbbafc2a2
#
_cell.length_a   1.000
_cell.length_b   1.000
_cell.length_c   1.000
_cell.angle_alpha   90.00
_cell.angle_beta   90.00
_cell.angle_gamma   90.00
#
_symmetry.space_group_name_H-M   'P 1'
#
loop_
_entity.id
_entity.type
_entity.pdbx_description
1 polymer ?
#
loop_
_entity_poly.entity_id
_entity_poly.type
_entity_poly.pdbx_seq_one_letter_code
_entity_poly.pdbx_strand_id
1 'polypeptide(L)'
;MLPRFFAPVILAALLLTGCQTPQGKFTPEQVAVMQSYGFNESDGDWSLGLFDTILFDKNQYQLRPESYNQIKSMAAKLSAYGLKHARMDGHTDNYGEDSYNEALSLKRANIVADAWATGAGVPRSNLTTQGLGKKFPIASNKTSSGRAENRRVAVVISTP
;
A
#
# COMPACT_ATOMS: atom_id res chain seq x y z
N MET A 1 23.65 -75.92 11.14
CA MET A 1 23.72 -74.75 10.27
C MET A 1 22.40 -74.04 10.33
N LEU A 2 22.38 -72.90 11.02
CA LEU A 2 21.19 -72.05 11.13
C LEU A 2 21.32 -70.93 10.11
N PRO A 3 20.34 -70.64 9.23
CA PRO A 3 20.40 -69.54 8.36
C PRO A 3 20.08 -68.25 9.12
N ARG A 4 21.00 -67.30 9.04
CA ARG A 4 20.83 -65.95 9.56
C ARG A 4 19.89 -65.18 8.57
N PHE A 5 18.67 -64.89 9.01
CA PHE A 5 17.79 -64.01 8.33
C PHE A 5 18.24 -62.58 8.62
N PHE A 6 18.76 -61.91 7.61
CA PHE A 6 18.93 -60.45 7.62
C PHE A 6 17.57 -59.85 7.33
N ALA A 7 16.98 -59.21 8.30
CA ALA A 7 15.82 -58.35 8.08
C ALA A 7 16.30 -57.03 7.48
N PRO A 8 15.69 -56.53 6.39
CA PRO A 8 16.01 -55.20 5.90
C PRO A 8 15.41 -54.17 6.84
N VAL A 9 16.29 -53.33 7.39
CA VAL A 9 15.86 -52.11 8.08
C VAL A 9 15.32 -51.17 7.03
N ILE A 10 13.99 -51.06 6.97
CA ILE A 10 13.33 -50.05 6.18
C ILE A 10 13.50 -48.71 6.92
N LEU A 11 14.41 -47.89 6.42
CA LEU A 11 14.58 -46.53 6.87
C LEU A 11 13.38 -45.72 6.30
N ALA A 12 12.36 -45.57 7.13
CA ALA A 12 11.24 -44.67 6.80
C ALA A 12 11.76 -43.22 6.81
N ALA A 13 12.03 -42.70 5.65
CA ALA A 13 12.25 -41.27 5.47
C ALA A 13 10.94 -40.57 5.82
N LEU A 14 10.89 -39.97 7.00
CA LEU A 14 9.86 -38.99 7.36
C LEU A 14 10.05 -37.79 6.44
N LEU A 15 9.29 -37.77 5.36
CA LEU A 15 9.05 -36.55 4.62
C LEU A 15 8.28 -35.61 5.55
N LEU A 16 9.00 -34.74 6.20
CA LEU A 16 8.41 -33.55 6.79
C LEU A 16 7.85 -32.71 5.63
N THR A 17 6.63 -33.02 5.23
CA THR A 17 5.79 -32.07 4.52
C THR A 17 5.53 -30.97 5.52
N GLY A 18 6.38 -29.94 5.51
CA GLY A 18 6.09 -28.72 6.22
C GLY A 18 4.69 -28.29 5.77
N CYS A 19 3.78 -28.15 6.74
CA CYS A 19 2.52 -27.46 6.49
C CYS A 19 2.87 -26.09 5.92
N GLN A 20 2.72 -25.93 4.61
CA GLN A 20 2.61 -24.61 4.05
C GLN A 20 1.30 -24.08 4.60
N THR A 21 1.40 -23.24 5.65
CA THR A 21 0.31 -22.35 6.00
C THR A 21 -0.13 -21.68 4.70
N PRO A 22 -1.43 -21.62 4.42
CA PRO A 22 -1.90 -20.83 3.27
C PRO A 22 -1.21 -19.48 3.40
N GLN A 23 -0.31 -19.17 2.49
CA GLN A 23 0.43 -17.93 2.52
C GLN A 23 -0.63 -16.86 2.45
N GLY A 24 -0.74 -16.08 3.53
CA GLY A 24 -1.32 -14.76 3.42
C GLY A 24 -0.71 -14.13 2.19
N LYS A 25 -1.47 -13.34 1.47
CA LYS A 25 -1.09 -12.73 0.19
C LYS A 25 0.28 -12.02 0.23
N PHE A 26 0.85 -11.72 1.41
CA PHE A 26 2.14 -11.06 1.61
C PHE A 26 3.05 -11.88 2.51
N THR A 27 4.34 -11.79 2.27
CA THR A 27 5.33 -12.41 3.16
C THR A 27 5.39 -11.67 4.50
N PRO A 28 5.89 -12.31 5.58
CA PRO A 28 6.09 -11.64 6.86
C PRO A 28 6.97 -10.38 6.75
N GLU A 29 7.99 -10.41 5.90
CA GLU A 29 8.88 -9.27 5.65
C GLU A 29 8.17 -8.13 4.94
N GLN A 30 7.32 -8.44 3.97
CA GLN A 30 6.48 -7.44 3.30
C GLN A 30 5.50 -6.79 4.27
N VAL A 31 4.85 -7.58 5.11
CA VAL A 31 3.96 -7.07 6.16
C VAL A 31 4.73 -6.17 7.14
N ALA A 32 5.89 -6.61 7.60
CA ALA A 32 6.70 -5.84 8.54
C ALA A 32 7.14 -4.49 7.96
N VAL A 33 7.56 -4.43 6.70
CA VAL A 33 7.96 -3.17 6.07
C VAL A 33 6.77 -2.23 5.86
N MET A 34 5.60 -2.76 5.46
CA MET A 34 4.38 -1.95 5.37
C MET A 34 3.98 -1.37 6.73
N GLN A 35 3.98 -2.20 7.77
CA GLN A 35 3.68 -1.76 9.14
C GLN A 35 4.65 -0.69 9.64
N SER A 36 5.93 -0.78 9.29
CA SER A 36 6.94 0.20 9.70
C SER A 36 6.67 1.60 9.16
N TYR A 37 5.96 1.71 8.04
CA TYR A 37 5.51 2.98 7.47
C TYR A 37 4.11 3.41 7.92
N GLY A 38 3.43 2.59 8.70
CA GLY A 38 2.09 2.90 9.22
C GLY A 38 0.94 2.42 8.35
N PHE A 39 1.19 1.53 7.39
CA PHE A 39 0.11 0.86 6.66
C PHE A 39 -0.73 0.01 7.60
N ASN A 40 -2.04 0.01 7.39
CA ASN A 40 -2.99 -0.82 8.10
C ASN A 40 -3.71 -1.76 7.13
N GLU A 41 -3.96 -2.98 7.60
CA GLU A 41 -4.71 -3.98 6.84
C GLU A 41 -6.22 -3.74 6.98
N SER A 42 -6.92 -3.85 5.88
CA SER A 42 -8.38 -3.91 5.82
C SER A 42 -8.80 -4.77 4.63
N ASP A 43 -9.57 -5.81 4.89
CA ASP A 43 -10.11 -6.73 3.86
C ASP A 43 -9.04 -7.34 2.93
N GLY A 44 -7.86 -7.58 3.48
CA GLY A 44 -6.73 -8.16 2.74
C GLY A 44 -5.85 -7.17 1.98
N ASP A 45 -6.26 -5.91 1.90
CA ASP A 45 -5.47 -4.82 1.36
C ASP A 45 -4.76 -4.05 2.46
N TRP A 46 -3.60 -3.49 2.13
CA TRP A 46 -2.84 -2.64 3.03
C TRP A 46 -2.90 -1.19 2.55
N SER A 47 -3.25 -0.26 3.41
CA SER A 47 -3.39 1.14 3.03
C SER A 47 -2.73 2.11 4.00
N LEU A 48 -2.25 3.21 3.45
CA LEU A 48 -1.68 4.35 4.18
C LEU A 48 -2.28 5.65 3.65
N GLY A 49 -2.89 6.43 4.53
CA GLY A 49 -3.39 7.75 4.18
C GLY A 49 -2.28 8.81 4.23
N LEU A 50 -2.09 9.51 3.13
CA LEU A 50 -1.20 10.66 3.05
C LEU A 50 -2.05 11.93 3.04
N PHE A 51 -2.01 12.71 4.11
CA PHE A 51 -2.85 13.89 4.26
C PHE A 51 -2.37 15.07 3.41
N ASP A 52 -3.30 15.84 2.84
CA ASP A 52 -2.97 16.95 1.96
C ASP A 52 -2.16 18.05 2.64
N THR A 53 -2.36 18.27 3.93
CA THR A 53 -1.60 19.25 4.72
C THR A 53 -0.11 18.90 4.84
N ILE A 54 0.23 17.62 4.70
CA ILE A 54 1.61 17.13 4.67
C ILE A 54 2.14 17.15 3.23
N LEU A 55 1.31 16.74 2.27
CA LEU A 55 1.71 16.58 0.87
C LEU A 55 1.92 17.90 0.15
N PHE A 56 1.01 18.86 0.35
CA PHE A 56 0.93 20.07 -0.44
C PHE A 56 0.90 21.32 0.43
N ASP A 57 1.51 22.38 -0.07
CA ASP A 57 1.26 23.72 0.46
C ASP A 57 -0.14 24.18 0.07
N LYS A 58 -0.71 25.08 0.88
CA LYS A 58 -2.06 25.59 0.66
C LYS A 58 -2.20 26.15 -0.76
N ASN A 59 -3.20 25.67 -1.49
CA ASN A 59 -3.50 26.03 -2.87
C ASN A 59 -2.40 25.66 -3.89
N GLN A 60 -1.50 24.71 -3.54
CA GLN A 60 -0.48 24.23 -4.46
C GLN A 60 -0.82 22.84 -4.99
N TYR A 61 -0.33 22.55 -6.19
CA TYR A 61 -0.46 21.26 -6.87
C TYR A 61 0.88 20.53 -7.01
N GLN A 62 1.89 21.00 -6.31
CA GLN A 62 3.20 20.35 -6.27
C GLN A 62 3.43 19.80 -4.86
N LEU A 63 4.01 18.61 -4.79
CA LEU A 63 4.42 18.06 -3.51
C LEU A 63 5.47 18.97 -2.87
N ARG A 64 5.37 19.10 -1.56
CA ARG A 64 6.46 19.67 -0.77
C ARG A 64 7.74 18.85 -1.01
N PRO A 65 8.92 19.48 -1.08
CA PRO A 65 10.17 18.76 -1.31
C PRO A 65 10.41 17.61 -0.32
N GLU A 66 10.10 17.82 0.95
CA GLU A 66 10.21 16.80 2.00
C GLU A 66 9.28 15.62 1.72
N SER A 67 8.04 15.90 1.39
CA SER A 67 7.04 14.85 1.10
C SER A 67 7.38 14.09 -0.16
N TYR A 68 7.86 14.77 -1.19
CA TYR A 68 8.36 14.14 -2.41
C TYR A 68 9.49 13.14 -2.10
N ASN A 69 10.47 13.56 -1.30
CA ASN A 69 11.58 12.70 -0.91
C ASN A 69 11.14 11.53 -0.04
N GLN A 70 10.21 11.75 0.89
CA GLN A 70 9.66 10.70 1.74
C GLN A 70 8.89 9.65 0.93
N ILE A 71 8.05 10.09 -0.01
CA ILE A 71 7.31 9.19 -0.90
C ILE A 71 8.28 8.35 -1.74
N LYS A 72 9.30 8.98 -2.31
CA LYS A 72 10.32 8.27 -3.10
C LYS A 72 11.06 7.23 -2.27
N SER A 73 11.48 7.58 -1.06
CA SER A 73 12.20 6.67 -0.16
C SER A 73 11.34 5.49 0.26
N MET A 74 10.07 5.74 0.61
CA MET A 74 9.12 4.70 0.96
C MET A 74 8.86 3.77 -0.23
N ALA A 75 8.62 4.32 -1.41
CA ALA A 75 8.38 3.56 -2.63
C ALA A 75 9.60 2.68 -3.00
N ALA A 76 10.81 3.22 -2.89
CA ALA A 76 12.05 2.48 -3.11
C ALA A 76 12.18 1.30 -2.14
N LYS A 77 11.88 1.54 -0.86
CA LYS A 77 11.96 0.49 0.17
C LYS A 77 10.94 -0.61 -0.08
N LEU A 78 9.69 -0.27 -0.34
CA LEU A 78 8.63 -1.24 -0.62
C LEU A 78 8.92 -2.02 -1.90
N SER A 79 9.40 -1.35 -2.95
CA SER A 79 9.81 -2.00 -4.20
C SER A 79 10.94 -3.01 -4.00
N ALA A 80 11.91 -2.71 -3.12
CA ALA A 80 12.99 -3.63 -2.77
C ALA A 80 12.49 -4.92 -2.11
N TYR A 81 11.33 -4.87 -1.46
CA TYR A 81 10.63 -6.05 -0.92
C TYR A 81 9.67 -6.71 -1.92
N GLY A 82 9.71 -6.32 -3.18
CA GLY A 82 8.88 -6.89 -4.22
C GLY A 82 7.48 -6.28 -4.34
N LEU A 83 7.17 -5.24 -3.57
CA LEU A 83 5.89 -4.51 -3.63
C LEU A 83 5.96 -3.43 -4.71
N LYS A 84 5.72 -3.84 -5.96
CA LYS A 84 5.96 -3.02 -7.16
C LYS A 84 4.68 -2.44 -7.79
N HIS A 85 3.53 -2.74 -7.22
CA HIS A 85 2.23 -2.28 -7.67
C HIS A 85 1.51 -1.59 -6.52
N ALA A 86 0.81 -0.52 -6.81
CA ALA A 86 -0.02 0.18 -5.85
C ALA A 86 -1.15 0.93 -6.56
N ARG A 87 -2.18 1.26 -5.79
CA ARG A 87 -3.25 2.16 -6.22
C ARG A 87 -3.24 3.39 -5.32
N MET A 88 -3.38 4.56 -5.93
CA MET A 88 -3.53 5.82 -5.21
C MET A 88 -4.97 6.28 -5.33
N ASP A 89 -5.66 6.33 -4.20
CA ASP A 89 -7.04 6.79 -4.11
C ASP A 89 -7.07 8.20 -3.53
N GLY A 90 -7.45 9.17 -4.35
CA GLY A 90 -7.61 10.56 -3.92
C GLY A 90 -8.98 10.80 -3.29
N HIS A 91 -8.98 11.50 -2.16
CA HIS A 91 -10.18 11.84 -1.40
C HIS A 91 -10.20 13.33 -1.03
N THR A 92 -11.41 13.89 -0.92
CA THR A 92 -11.64 15.26 -0.46
C THR A 92 -12.53 15.26 0.77
N ASP A 93 -12.67 16.43 1.39
CA ASP A 93 -13.79 16.67 2.31
C ASP A 93 -15.08 16.90 1.50
N ASN A 94 -16.17 17.21 2.19
CA ASN A 94 -17.47 17.40 1.55
C ASN A 94 -17.72 18.82 1.00
N TYR A 95 -16.71 19.66 0.94
CA TYR A 95 -16.84 21.03 0.43
C TYR A 95 -16.79 21.06 -1.09
N GLY A 96 -17.72 21.81 -1.70
CA GLY A 96 -17.74 22.06 -3.13
C GLY A 96 -18.47 21.01 -3.96
N GLU A 97 -18.44 21.19 -5.27
CA GLU A 97 -19.12 20.36 -6.25
C GLU A 97 -18.46 18.97 -6.40
N ASP A 98 -19.26 17.94 -6.63
CA ASP A 98 -18.79 16.56 -6.75
C ASP A 98 -17.78 16.40 -7.89
N SER A 99 -18.08 16.93 -9.07
CA SER A 99 -17.20 16.84 -10.24
C SER A 99 -15.86 17.53 -10.02
N TYR A 100 -15.85 18.67 -9.34
CA TYR A 100 -14.63 19.37 -8.97
C TYR A 100 -13.78 18.55 -8.00
N ASN A 101 -14.41 18.00 -6.97
CA ASN A 101 -13.72 17.18 -5.97
C ASN A 101 -13.17 15.87 -6.56
N GLU A 102 -13.89 15.24 -7.47
CA GLU A 102 -13.40 14.06 -8.18
C GLU A 102 -12.17 14.40 -9.02
N ALA A 103 -12.22 15.50 -9.79
CA ALA A 103 -11.09 15.95 -10.61
C ALA A 103 -9.88 16.35 -9.76
N LEU A 104 -10.08 17.07 -8.66
CA LEU A 104 -9.01 17.48 -7.75
C LEU A 104 -8.35 16.27 -7.08
N SER A 105 -9.15 15.33 -6.59
CA SER A 105 -8.67 14.12 -5.95
C SER A 105 -7.90 13.22 -6.91
N LEU A 106 -8.34 13.11 -8.16
CA LEU A 106 -7.61 12.39 -9.19
C LEU A 106 -6.26 13.06 -9.52
N LYS A 107 -6.23 14.37 -9.64
CA LYS A 107 -5.00 15.12 -9.88
C LYS A 107 -3.97 14.88 -8.78
N ARG A 108 -4.39 14.94 -7.52
CA ARG A 108 -3.53 14.67 -6.36
C ARG A 108 -3.04 13.22 -6.33
N ALA A 109 -3.91 12.26 -6.63
CA ALA A 109 -3.53 10.86 -6.74
C ALA A 109 -2.46 10.63 -7.81
N ASN A 110 -2.60 11.27 -8.98
CA ASN A 110 -1.61 11.17 -10.06
C ASN A 110 -0.26 11.76 -9.66
N ILE A 111 -0.23 12.87 -8.95
CA ILE A 111 1.00 13.51 -8.49
C ILE A 111 1.76 12.58 -7.52
N VAL A 112 1.05 11.95 -6.59
CA VAL A 112 1.65 10.97 -5.67
C VAL A 112 2.14 9.74 -6.44
N ALA A 113 1.36 9.24 -7.39
CA ALA A 113 1.73 8.09 -8.21
C ALA A 113 3.00 8.35 -9.05
N ASP A 114 3.14 9.54 -9.61
CA ASP A 114 4.35 9.92 -10.37
C ASP A 114 5.59 9.91 -9.48
N ALA A 115 5.51 10.47 -8.28
CA ALA A 115 6.60 10.44 -7.31
C ALA A 115 6.92 9.02 -6.84
N TRP A 116 5.89 8.21 -6.64
CA TRP A 116 6.04 6.80 -6.26
C TRP A 116 6.76 6.00 -7.34
N ALA A 117 6.33 6.11 -8.59
CA ALA A 117 6.95 5.41 -9.72
C ALA A 117 8.44 5.75 -9.85
N THR A 118 8.79 7.02 -9.69
CA THR A 118 10.19 7.49 -9.70
C THR A 118 10.99 6.84 -8.57
N GLY A 119 10.47 6.84 -7.35
CA GLY A 119 11.15 6.27 -6.19
C GLY A 119 11.28 4.75 -6.26
N ALA A 120 10.23 4.07 -6.65
CA ALA A 120 10.20 2.61 -6.78
C ALA A 120 11.03 2.10 -7.97
N GLY A 121 11.32 2.96 -8.94
CA GLY A 121 12.01 2.56 -10.18
C GLY A 121 11.16 1.62 -11.04
N VAL A 122 9.85 1.82 -11.04
CA VAL A 122 8.88 1.02 -11.79
C VAL A 122 8.20 1.85 -12.88
N PRO A 123 7.67 1.21 -13.93
CA PRO A 123 6.82 1.91 -14.89
C PRO A 123 5.61 2.55 -14.21
N ARG A 124 5.20 3.74 -14.66
CA ARG A 124 4.01 4.42 -14.13
C ARG A 124 2.76 3.55 -14.24
N SER A 125 2.72 2.65 -15.24
CA SER A 125 1.63 1.68 -15.46
C SER A 125 1.48 0.63 -14.34
N ASN A 126 2.49 0.45 -13.48
CA ASN A 126 2.36 -0.39 -12.28
C ASN A 126 1.46 0.26 -11.20
N LEU A 127 1.15 1.55 -11.38
CA LEU A 127 0.36 2.32 -10.44
C LEU A 127 -0.96 2.71 -11.09
N THR A 128 -2.05 2.48 -10.38
CA THR A 128 -3.38 2.94 -10.76
C THR A 128 -3.80 4.11 -9.88
N THR A 129 -4.65 4.96 -10.38
CA THR A 129 -5.13 6.13 -9.66
C THR A 129 -6.64 6.24 -9.78
N GLN A 130 -7.27 6.72 -8.70
CA GLN A 130 -8.71 7.00 -8.66
C GLN A 130 -8.96 8.35 -8.00
N GLY A 131 -9.89 9.10 -8.55
CA GLY A 131 -10.42 10.31 -7.94
C GLY A 131 -11.78 10.00 -7.34
N LEU A 132 -11.83 9.74 -6.04
CA LEU A 132 -13.04 9.32 -5.34
C LEU A 132 -13.80 10.50 -4.70
N GLY A 133 -13.21 11.70 -4.74
CA GLY A 133 -13.85 12.90 -4.20
C GLY A 133 -14.26 12.74 -2.75
N LYS A 134 -15.50 13.11 -2.44
CA LYS A 134 -16.06 13.10 -1.08
C LYS A 134 -16.81 11.82 -0.71
N LYS A 135 -16.78 10.78 -1.54
CA LYS A 135 -17.62 9.58 -1.40
C LYS A 135 -17.30 8.71 -0.19
N PHE A 136 -16.06 8.72 0.29
CA PHE A 136 -15.59 7.81 1.35
C PHE A 136 -14.90 8.57 2.48
N PRO A 137 -15.65 9.32 3.31
CA PRO A 137 -15.07 10.00 4.46
C PRO A 137 -14.61 9.00 5.52
N ILE A 138 -13.46 9.29 6.16
CA ILE A 138 -12.93 8.52 7.30
C ILE A 138 -13.12 9.24 8.63
N ALA A 139 -13.51 10.51 8.57
CA ALA A 139 -13.72 11.34 9.75
C ALA A 139 -14.92 12.27 9.53
N SER A 140 -15.35 12.95 10.58
CA SER A 140 -16.47 13.90 10.50
C SER A 140 -16.13 15.10 9.63
N ASN A 141 -16.97 15.41 8.64
CA ASN A 141 -16.89 16.65 7.89
C ASN A 141 -17.39 17.89 8.64
N LYS A 142 -17.97 17.70 9.82
CA LYS A 142 -18.47 18.80 10.66
C LYS A 142 -17.35 19.55 11.39
N THR A 143 -16.21 18.91 11.62
CA THR A 143 -15.05 19.50 12.28
C THR A 143 -13.94 19.81 11.30
N SER A 144 -13.17 20.85 11.60
CA SER A 144 -11.99 21.22 10.80
C SER A 144 -10.95 20.09 10.75
N SER A 145 -10.69 19.45 11.88
CA SER A 145 -9.77 18.31 11.97
C SER A 145 -10.26 17.10 11.17
N GLY A 146 -11.54 16.78 11.24
CA GLY A 146 -12.12 15.67 10.47
C GLY A 146 -12.08 15.92 8.97
N ARG A 147 -12.36 17.14 8.52
CA ARG A 147 -12.21 17.51 7.12
C ARG A 147 -10.76 17.37 6.65
N ALA A 148 -9.79 17.76 7.48
CA ALA A 148 -8.38 17.59 7.16
C ALA A 148 -7.98 16.12 6.98
N GLU A 149 -8.51 15.22 7.80
CA GLU A 149 -8.31 13.78 7.64
C GLU A 149 -8.95 13.22 6.37
N ASN A 150 -10.09 13.76 5.96
CA ASN A 150 -10.75 13.35 4.72
C ASN A 150 -9.98 13.78 3.47
N ARG A 151 -9.27 14.90 3.52
CA ARG A 151 -8.41 15.36 2.41
C ARG A 151 -7.09 14.59 2.40
N ARG A 152 -7.06 13.50 1.67
CA ARG A 152 -5.92 12.58 1.64
C ARG A 152 -5.76 11.90 0.28
N VAL A 153 -4.58 11.36 0.04
CA VAL A 153 -4.33 10.32 -0.96
C VAL A 153 -4.01 9.04 -0.19
N ALA A 154 -4.82 8.03 -0.37
CA ALA A 154 -4.56 6.70 0.22
C ALA A 154 -3.71 5.88 -0.76
N VAL A 155 -2.58 5.39 -0.29
CA VAL A 155 -1.77 4.40 -1.01
C VAL A 155 -2.29 3.03 -0.61
N VAL A 156 -2.75 2.25 -1.59
CA VAL A 156 -3.32 0.92 -1.37
C VAL A 156 -2.44 -0.11 -2.05
N ILE A 157 -1.96 -1.07 -1.28
CA ILE A 157 -1.17 -2.20 -1.75
C ILE A 157 -2.03 -3.43 -1.64
N SER A 158 -2.45 -3.90 -2.81
CA SER A 158 -3.20 -5.13 -2.95
C SER A 158 -2.26 -6.28 -3.30
N THR A 159 -2.71 -7.48 -3.05
CA THR A 159 -1.96 -8.66 -3.47
C THR A 159 -1.81 -8.73 -4.98
N PRO A 160 -0.67 -9.25 -5.39
CA PRO A 160 -0.46 -9.61 -6.78
C PRO A 160 -1.50 -10.59 -7.30
#